data_f5647e68133d3330a024a83857267e07
#
_entry.id   f5647e68133d3330a024a83857267e07
#
_cell.length_a   1.000
_cell.length_b   1.000
_cell.length_c   1.000
_cell.angle_alpha   90.00
_cell.angle_beta   90.00
_cell.angle_gamma   90.00
#
_symmetry.space_group_name_H-M   'P 1'
#
loop_
_entity.id
_entity.type
_entity.pdbx_description
1 polymer ?
#
loop_
_entity_poly.entity_id
_entity_poly.type
_entity_poly.pdbx_seq_one_letter_code
_entity_poly.pdbx_strand_id
1 'polypeptide(L)'
;MKPYVLLAGVALLAGCGSNSSTQSSESDASASPQAQQTASTGVRPDGFAQCAACHAVAKGAPHGLGPNLWGVAGTKAGELAGYQFSPALKASGLVWDEATLDKWLENPLALVPGTKMSYGGMSDAAARKELVTWLMAQK
;
A
#
# COMPACT_ATOMS: atom_id res chain seq x y z
N MET A 1 2.63 5.35 -60.52
CA MET A 1 3.02 6.53 -61.31
C MET A 1 3.76 7.50 -60.40
N LYS A 2 4.96 7.83 -60.80
CA LYS A 2 5.94 8.78 -60.23
C LYS A 2 5.42 10.23 -60.25
N PRO A 3 6.12 11.29 -59.74
CA PRO A 3 7.57 11.38 -59.37
C PRO A 3 7.90 12.17 -58.09
N TYR A 4 9.05 11.89 -57.57
CA TYR A 4 10.23 12.69 -57.16
C TYR A 4 10.15 14.24 -57.14
N VAL A 5 10.63 14.85 -56.03
CA VAL A 5 11.53 16.01 -56.08
C VAL A 5 12.48 15.99 -54.88
N LEU A 6 13.77 15.95 -55.15
CA LEU A 6 14.92 16.23 -54.31
C LEU A 6 15.14 17.75 -54.22
N LEU A 7 15.55 18.24 -53.08
CA LEU A 7 16.45 19.42 -53.04
C LEU A 7 17.30 19.39 -51.76
N ALA A 8 18.59 19.40 -52.01
CA ALA A 8 19.69 19.51 -51.08
C ALA A 8 19.88 20.96 -50.60
N GLY A 9 20.37 21.10 -49.38
CA GLY A 9 20.85 22.40 -48.88
C GLY A 9 21.81 22.22 -47.75
N VAL A 10 23.11 22.29 -48.02
CA VAL A 10 24.24 22.31 -47.10
C VAL A 10 24.42 23.73 -46.58
N ALA A 11 24.65 23.86 -45.25
CA ALA A 11 25.45 24.98 -44.70
C ALA A 11 26.08 24.58 -43.36
N LEU A 12 27.37 24.46 -43.34
CA LEU A 12 28.26 24.45 -42.15
C LEU A 12 28.33 25.87 -41.57
N LEU A 13 28.33 25.96 -40.24
CA LEU A 13 29.05 27.01 -39.54
C LEU A 13 29.47 26.49 -38.16
N ALA A 14 30.78 26.45 -37.97
CA ALA A 14 31.45 26.19 -36.69
C ALA A 14 31.30 27.41 -35.77
N GLY A 15 31.11 27.14 -34.48
CA GLY A 15 31.15 28.16 -33.44
C GLY A 15 31.57 27.51 -32.11
N CYS A 16 32.88 27.52 -31.82
CA CYS A 16 33.39 27.28 -30.48
C CYS A 16 32.99 28.42 -29.55
N GLY A 17 32.32 28.11 -28.45
CA GLY A 17 32.05 29.04 -27.39
C GLY A 17 32.04 28.26 -26.06
N SER A 18 33.20 28.23 -25.41
CA SER A 18 33.29 27.76 -24.01
C SER A 18 32.59 28.78 -23.14
N ASN A 19 31.51 28.36 -22.48
CA ASN A 19 31.00 29.13 -21.36
C ASN A 19 30.65 28.15 -20.22
N SER A 20 31.53 28.14 -19.24
CA SER A 20 31.30 27.52 -17.94
C SER A 20 30.20 28.30 -17.25
N SER A 21 29.01 27.73 -17.21
CA SER A 21 27.94 28.20 -16.37
C SER A 21 27.48 27.02 -15.52
N THR A 22 27.80 27.09 -14.26
CA THR A 22 27.29 26.29 -13.18
C THR A 22 25.77 26.29 -13.25
N GLN A 23 25.17 25.29 -13.85
CA GLN A 23 23.73 25.04 -13.71
C GLN A 23 23.51 24.12 -12.52
N SER A 24 23.07 24.73 -11.45
CA SER A 24 22.41 24.02 -10.37
C SER A 24 21.23 23.26 -10.93
N SER A 25 21.34 21.95 -11.00
CA SER A 25 20.22 21.07 -11.34
C SER A 25 19.24 21.08 -10.17
N GLU A 26 18.25 21.96 -10.24
CA GLU A 26 17.03 21.80 -9.49
C GLU A 26 16.31 20.57 -10.05
N SER A 27 16.57 19.45 -9.40
CA SER A 27 15.75 18.26 -9.58
C SER A 27 14.40 18.56 -8.95
N ASP A 28 13.42 18.89 -9.77
CA ASP A 28 12.02 18.82 -9.41
C ASP A 28 11.70 17.39 -9.00
N ALA A 29 11.92 17.12 -7.72
CA ALA A 29 11.39 15.97 -7.06
C ALA A 29 9.89 16.17 -6.98
N SER A 30 9.18 15.57 -7.92
CA SER A 30 7.73 15.36 -7.84
C SER A 30 7.47 14.56 -6.57
N ALA A 31 7.32 15.29 -5.46
CA ALA A 31 6.93 14.74 -4.18
C ALA A 31 5.50 14.23 -4.31
N SER A 32 5.34 12.93 -4.55
CA SER A 32 4.11 12.24 -4.20
C SER A 32 3.77 12.59 -2.75
N PRO A 33 2.55 13.02 -2.45
CA PRO A 33 2.17 13.24 -1.07
C PRO A 33 2.15 11.91 -0.33
N GLN A 34 3.29 11.55 0.26
CA GLN A 34 3.32 10.57 1.31
C GLN A 34 2.52 11.16 2.46
N ALA A 35 1.26 10.76 2.54
CA ALA A 35 0.42 11.06 3.69
C ALA A 35 1.22 10.68 4.93
N GLN A 36 1.59 11.69 5.72
CA GLN A 36 2.26 11.53 6.99
C GLN A 36 1.43 10.60 7.86
N GLN A 37 1.86 9.33 7.92
CA GLN A 37 1.29 8.35 8.85
C GLN A 37 1.79 8.72 10.25
N THR A 38 1.08 9.62 10.89
CA THR A 38 1.34 10.00 12.27
C THR A 38 0.88 8.86 13.18
N ALA A 39 1.82 8.37 13.98
CA ALA A 39 1.66 7.51 15.16
C ALA A 39 1.26 6.05 14.91
N SER A 40 2.11 5.30 14.20
CA SER A 40 2.20 3.85 14.47
C SER A 40 3.05 3.64 15.70
N THR A 41 2.52 2.92 16.71
CA THR A 41 3.32 2.48 17.84
C THR A 41 4.27 1.37 17.37
N GLY A 42 5.56 1.66 17.30
CA GLY A 42 6.60 0.73 16.87
C GLY A 42 6.98 0.82 15.38
N VAL A 43 8.10 0.20 15.02
CA VAL A 43 8.55 0.09 13.63
C VAL A 43 7.58 -0.82 12.88
N ARG A 44 7.08 -0.37 11.74
CA ARG A 44 6.18 -1.16 10.91
C ARG A 44 6.94 -2.35 10.31
N PRO A 45 6.48 -3.59 10.50
CA PRO A 45 7.15 -4.77 9.96
C PRO A 45 7.05 -4.82 8.43
N ASP A 46 8.08 -5.40 7.80
CA ASP A 46 8.14 -5.55 6.34
C ASP A 46 6.94 -6.33 5.79
N GLY A 47 6.44 -7.30 6.55
CA GLY A 47 5.24 -8.07 6.20
C GLY A 47 3.99 -7.22 5.96
N PHE A 48 3.93 -6.00 6.50
CA PHE A 48 2.81 -5.09 6.24
C PHE A 48 2.83 -4.46 4.83
N ALA A 49 3.96 -4.49 4.12
CA ALA A 49 4.06 -3.85 2.81
C ALA A 49 3.00 -4.37 1.82
N GLN A 50 2.72 -5.68 1.83
CA GLN A 50 1.69 -6.29 1.00
C GLN A 50 0.25 -5.91 1.40
N CYS A 51 0.04 -5.47 2.63
CA CYS A 51 -1.26 -5.04 3.15
C CYS A 51 -1.54 -3.57 2.83
N ALA A 52 -0.49 -2.75 2.75
CA ALA A 52 -0.56 -1.30 2.60
C ALA A 52 -1.22 -0.85 1.28
N ALA A 53 -1.23 -1.70 0.25
CA ALA A 53 -1.92 -1.43 -1.02
C ALA A 53 -3.45 -1.29 -0.84
N CYS A 54 -4.01 -1.94 0.18
CA CYS A 54 -5.45 -1.97 0.42
C CYS A 54 -5.85 -1.35 1.76
N HIS A 55 -4.99 -1.39 2.77
CA HIS A 55 -5.29 -0.99 4.14
C HIS A 55 -4.48 0.21 4.60
N ALA A 56 -5.15 1.20 5.15
CA ALA A 56 -4.52 2.19 6.00
C ALA A 56 -4.36 1.64 7.43
N VAL A 57 -3.43 2.22 8.20
CA VAL A 57 -3.26 1.94 9.63
C VAL A 57 -2.89 3.25 10.35
N ALA A 58 -3.79 4.20 10.31
CA ALA A 58 -3.61 5.49 10.97
C ALA A 58 -4.93 5.96 11.58
N LYS A 59 -4.87 6.60 12.74
CA LYS A 59 -6.04 7.13 13.43
C LYS A 59 -6.81 8.10 12.54
N GLY A 60 -8.09 7.81 12.32
CA GLY A 60 -8.96 8.67 11.51
C GLY A 60 -8.71 8.63 10.01
N ALA A 61 -7.79 7.80 9.51
CA ALA A 61 -7.61 7.64 8.07
C ALA A 61 -8.86 7.01 7.43
N PRO A 62 -9.18 7.39 6.18
CA PRO A 62 -10.30 6.78 5.47
C PRO A 62 -10.04 5.31 5.15
N HIS A 63 -11.10 4.58 4.90
CA HIS A 63 -11.01 3.24 4.32
C HIS A 63 -10.55 3.32 2.86
N GLY A 64 -9.79 2.31 2.43
CA GLY A 64 -9.37 2.13 1.04
C GLY A 64 -10.13 0.96 0.40
N LEU A 65 -9.43 0.15 -0.39
CA LEU A 65 -9.95 -1.13 -0.88
C LEU A 65 -10.27 -2.08 0.28
N GLY A 66 -9.49 -2.03 1.35
CA GLY A 66 -9.75 -2.66 2.64
C GLY A 66 -10.09 -1.64 3.73
N PRO A 67 -10.56 -2.09 4.90
CA PRO A 67 -10.80 -1.22 6.02
C PRO A 67 -9.51 -0.65 6.60
N ASN A 68 -9.58 0.52 7.22
CA ASN A 68 -8.49 1.03 8.06
C ASN A 68 -8.31 0.09 9.27
N LEU A 69 -7.07 -0.33 9.53
CA LEU A 69 -6.74 -1.29 10.59
C LEU A 69 -6.36 -0.64 11.93
N TRP A 70 -6.42 0.70 12.02
CA TRP A 70 -6.20 1.38 13.29
C TRP A 70 -7.31 0.99 14.29
N GLY A 71 -6.94 0.55 15.47
CA GLY A 71 -7.87 0.16 16.52
C GLY A 71 -8.66 -1.11 16.24
N VAL A 72 -8.24 -1.94 15.26
CA VAL A 72 -8.95 -3.17 14.92
C VAL A 72 -8.84 -4.23 16.02
N ALA A 73 -7.73 -4.23 16.77
CA ALA A 73 -7.49 -5.21 17.83
C ALA A 73 -8.60 -5.20 18.90
N GLY A 74 -9.13 -6.37 19.20
CA GLY A 74 -10.20 -6.59 20.19
C GLY A 74 -11.61 -6.28 19.66
N THR A 75 -11.77 -5.79 18.43
CA THR A 75 -13.09 -5.54 17.84
C THR A 75 -13.65 -6.79 17.15
N LYS A 76 -14.98 -6.80 16.94
CA LYS A 76 -15.63 -7.86 16.18
C LYS A 76 -15.40 -7.69 14.67
N ALA A 77 -15.20 -8.81 14.01
CA ALA A 77 -15.03 -8.84 12.57
C ALA A 77 -16.30 -8.37 11.85
N GLY A 78 -16.14 -7.51 10.85
CA GLY A 78 -17.24 -7.05 10.03
C GLY A 78 -18.11 -5.93 10.62
N GLU A 79 -17.75 -5.39 11.81
CA GLU A 79 -18.56 -4.36 12.50
C GLU A 79 -17.96 -2.93 12.40
N LEU A 80 -16.78 -2.75 11.80
CA LEU A 80 -16.19 -1.42 11.67
C LEU A 80 -17.06 -0.50 10.81
N ALA A 81 -17.48 0.63 11.40
CA ALA A 81 -18.38 1.58 10.74
C ALA A 81 -17.78 2.16 9.46
N GLY A 82 -18.62 2.41 8.45
CA GLY A 82 -18.22 3.07 7.21
C GLY A 82 -17.56 2.15 6.17
N TYR A 83 -17.34 0.86 6.47
CA TYR A 83 -16.82 -0.10 5.50
C TYR A 83 -17.81 -1.23 5.17
N GLN A 84 -17.87 -1.59 3.89
CA GLN A 84 -18.77 -2.63 3.38
C GLN A 84 -18.12 -4.02 3.41
N PHE A 85 -18.24 -4.73 4.52
CA PHE A 85 -17.74 -6.09 4.66
C PHE A 85 -18.57 -7.12 3.88
N SER A 86 -17.98 -8.29 3.60
CA SER A 86 -18.72 -9.43 3.06
C SER A 86 -19.76 -9.95 4.07
N PRO A 87 -20.90 -10.50 3.61
CA PRO A 87 -21.85 -11.16 4.50
C PRO A 87 -21.20 -12.28 5.32
N ALA A 88 -20.28 -13.04 4.72
CA ALA A 88 -19.55 -14.11 5.39
C ALA A 88 -18.73 -13.59 6.58
N LEU A 89 -18.00 -12.48 6.42
CA LEU A 89 -17.21 -11.92 7.52
C LEU A 89 -18.10 -11.35 8.62
N LYS A 90 -19.21 -10.67 8.28
CA LYS A 90 -20.20 -10.18 9.26
C LYS A 90 -20.82 -11.30 10.08
N ALA A 91 -21.08 -12.45 9.44
CA ALA A 91 -21.70 -13.61 10.08
C ALA A 91 -20.68 -14.50 10.82
N SER A 92 -19.39 -14.25 10.69
CA SER A 92 -18.34 -15.13 11.25
C SER A 92 -18.29 -15.15 12.78
N GLY A 93 -18.75 -14.09 13.43
CA GLY A 93 -18.69 -13.94 14.89
C GLY A 93 -17.27 -13.83 15.46
N LEU A 94 -16.25 -13.69 14.60
CA LEU A 94 -14.86 -13.59 15.01
C LEU A 94 -14.60 -12.28 15.77
N VAL A 95 -13.65 -12.34 16.70
CA VAL A 95 -13.07 -11.17 17.36
C VAL A 95 -11.59 -11.11 16.98
N TRP A 96 -11.10 -9.92 16.66
CA TRP A 96 -9.71 -9.71 16.24
C TRP A 96 -8.75 -9.74 17.43
N ASP A 97 -8.66 -10.87 18.11
CA ASP A 97 -7.60 -11.18 19.06
C ASP A 97 -6.34 -11.71 18.34
N GLU A 98 -5.27 -11.91 19.08
CA GLU A 98 -3.98 -12.35 18.53
C GLU A 98 -4.12 -13.70 17.80
N ALA A 99 -4.82 -14.67 18.38
CA ALA A 99 -4.97 -16.01 17.81
C ALA A 99 -5.83 -16.00 16.54
N THR A 100 -6.89 -15.19 16.54
CA THR A 100 -7.76 -15.02 15.37
C THR A 100 -7.06 -14.30 14.24
N LEU A 101 -6.29 -13.23 14.53
CA LEU A 101 -5.49 -12.52 13.55
C LEU A 101 -4.40 -13.41 12.94
N ASP A 102 -3.75 -14.27 13.74
CA ASP A 102 -2.77 -15.21 13.24
C ASP A 102 -3.39 -16.18 12.21
N LYS A 103 -4.50 -16.83 12.56
CA LYS A 103 -5.23 -17.74 11.66
C LYS A 103 -5.78 -17.01 10.42
N TRP A 104 -6.27 -15.78 10.60
CA TRP A 104 -6.76 -14.96 9.51
C TRP A 104 -5.65 -14.63 8.50
N LEU A 105 -4.50 -14.20 9.00
CA LEU A 105 -3.35 -13.88 8.16
C LEU A 105 -2.69 -15.12 7.55
N GLU A 106 -2.80 -16.28 8.19
CA GLU A 106 -2.35 -17.55 7.61
C GLU A 106 -3.15 -17.93 6.36
N ASN A 107 -4.48 -17.89 6.44
CA ASN A 107 -5.35 -18.17 5.30
C ASN A 107 -6.76 -17.59 5.49
N PRO A 108 -7.00 -16.36 5.03
CA PRO A 108 -8.30 -15.71 5.18
C PRO A 108 -9.46 -16.46 4.54
N LEU A 109 -9.23 -17.06 3.37
CA LEU A 109 -10.26 -17.80 2.63
C LEU A 109 -10.65 -19.11 3.29
N ALA A 110 -9.69 -19.78 3.94
CA ALA A 110 -9.98 -21.00 4.70
C ALA A 110 -10.72 -20.68 5.99
N LEU A 111 -10.35 -19.59 6.69
CA LEU A 111 -10.98 -19.21 7.95
C LEU A 111 -12.41 -18.68 7.73
N VAL A 112 -12.62 -17.85 6.70
CA VAL A 112 -13.94 -17.29 6.35
C VAL A 112 -14.17 -17.42 4.84
N PRO A 113 -14.69 -18.56 4.38
CA PRO A 113 -15.08 -18.74 2.98
C PRO A 113 -16.09 -17.66 2.57
N GLY A 114 -15.83 -16.98 1.45
CA GLY A 114 -16.67 -15.86 1.00
C GLY A 114 -16.26 -14.48 1.54
N THR A 115 -15.11 -14.37 2.20
CA THR A 115 -14.50 -13.06 2.47
C THR A 115 -14.19 -12.31 1.18
N LYS A 116 -14.25 -10.97 1.24
CA LYS A 116 -13.82 -10.10 0.11
C LYS A 116 -12.31 -9.86 0.08
N MET A 117 -11.59 -10.23 1.11
CA MET A 117 -10.15 -10.03 1.18
C MET A 117 -9.43 -11.01 0.27
N SER A 118 -8.96 -10.51 -0.88
CA SER A 118 -8.21 -11.30 -1.89
C SER A 118 -6.75 -11.45 -1.51
N TYR A 119 -6.48 -12.03 -0.35
CA TYR A 119 -5.13 -12.25 0.15
C TYR A 119 -4.85 -13.76 0.25
N GLY A 120 -3.71 -14.19 -0.32
CA GLY A 120 -3.34 -15.61 -0.38
C GLY A 120 -2.85 -16.20 0.94
N GLY A 121 -2.62 -15.36 1.95
CA GLY A 121 -2.11 -15.78 3.24
C GLY A 121 -0.60 -15.61 3.39
N MET A 122 -0.13 -15.69 4.63
CA MET A 122 1.26 -15.60 5.05
C MET A 122 1.68 -16.91 5.71
N SER A 123 2.43 -17.74 5.00
CA SER A 123 2.88 -19.05 5.49
C SER A 123 4.00 -18.97 6.53
N ASP A 124 4.84 -17.91 6.48
CA ASP A 124 5.91 -17.69 7.45
C ASP A 124 5.30 -17.28 8.81
N ALA A 125 5.36 -18.21 9.76
CA ALA A 125 4.80 -18.02 11.09
C ALA A 125 5.53 -16.94 11.91
N ALA A 126 6.83 -16.74 11.68
CA ALA A 126 7.59 -15.71 12.40
C ALA A 126 7.21 -14.31 11.92
N ALA A 127 7.19 -14.09 10.61
CA ALA A 127 6.75 -12.83 10.00
C ALA A 127 5.28 -12.54 10.33
N ARG A 128 4.41 -13.57 10.35
CA ARG A 128 3.01 -13.44 10.73
C ARG A 128 2.85 -13.01 12.19
N LYS A 129 3.60 -13.63 13.10
CA LYS A 129 3.59 -13.26 14.52
C LYS A 129 4.04 -11.81 14.74
N GLU A 130 5.10 -11.38 14.05
CA GLU A 130 5.58 -10.00 14.12
C GLU A 130 4.50 -9.01 13.66
N LEU A 131 3.85 -9.30 12.53
CA LEU A 131 2.77 -8.48 11.98
C LEU A 131 1.56 -8.42 12.92
N VAL A 132 1.14 -9.54 13.49
CA VAL A 132 0.04 -9.60 14.47
C VAL A 132 0.37 -8.78 15.70
N THR A 133 1.55 -8.96 16.28
CA THR A 133 2.00 -8.19 17.45
C THR A 133 1.96 -6.69 17.18
N TRP A 134 2.45 -6.28 16.01
CA TRP A 134 2.41 -4.88 15.60
C TRP A 134 0.99 -4.37 15.41
N LEU A 135 0.09 -5.12 14.76
CA LEU A 135 -1.32 -4.74 14.59
C LEU A 135 -2.05 -4.62 15.92
N MET A 136 -1.80 -5.52 16.87
CA MET A 136 -2.38 -5.46 18.21
C MET A 136 -2.00 -4.19 18.99
N ALA A 137 -0.90 -3.56 18.64
CA ALA A 137 -0.43 -2.31 19.24
C ALA A 137 -1.01 -1.04 18.59
N GLN A 138 -1.70 -1.13 17.45
CA GLN A 138 -2.28 0.01 16.74
C GLN A 138 -3.61 0.45 17.36
N LYS A 139 -3.57 1.38 18.34
CA LYS A 139 -4.74 1.83 19.15
C LYS A 139 -4.83 3.35 19.19
#